data_44fae5857cb829ba8e363daccc573625
#
_entry.id   44fae5857cb829ba8e363daccc573625
#
_cell.length_a   1.000
_cell.length_b   1.000
_cell.length_c   1.000
_cell.angle_alpha   90.00
_cell.angle_beta   90.00
_cell.angle_gamma   90.00
#
_symmetry.space_group_name_H-M   'P 1'
#
loop_
_entity.id
_entity.type
_entity.pdbx_description
1 polymer ?
#
loop_
_entity_poly.entity_id
_entity_poly.type
_entity_poly.pdbx_seq_one_letter_code
_entity_poly.pdbx_strand_id
1 'polypeptide(L)'
;MKDIDKKAVGRRIREYRTSKAYTLEAFGKLFKATKSNVSDWENGRILPNKERQKKLAKLLQITVNELLYGNTEKDIEELYQALIKLPRGEFINLMMRVAIEIEGIKEC
;
A
#
# COMPACT_ATOMS: atom_id res chain seq x y z
N MET A 1 3.66 -6.95 -18.70
CA MET A 1 2.65 -6.10 -18.05
C MET A 1 2.17 -6.71 -16.76
N LYS A 2 2.17 -5.92 -15.70
CA LYS A 2 1.60 -6.39 -14.45
C LYS A 2 0.09 -6.28 -14.52
N ASP A 3 -0.60 -7.35 -14.17
CA ASP A 3 -2.04 -7.30 -14.00
C ASP A 3 -2.40 -6.53 -12.73
N ILE A 4 -3.55 -5.87 -12.73
CA ILE A 4 -4.02 -5.15 -11.56
C ILE A 4 -4.49 -6.16 -10.51
N ASP A 5 -3.91 -6.09 -9.33
CA ASP A 5 -4.35 -6.88 -8.19
C ASP A 5 -5.48 -6.12 -7.46
N LYS A 6 -6.70 -6.49 -7.77
CA LYS A 6 -7.89 -5.84 -7.20
C LYS A 6 -7.91 -5.89 -5.67
N LYS A 7 -7.45 -6.98 -5.09
CA LYS A 7 -7.41 -7.12 -3.63
C LYS A 7 -6.41 -6.16 -3.00
N ALA A 8 -5.26 -5.98 -3.64
CA ALA A 8 -4.25 -5.03 -3.17
C ALA A 8 -4.75 -3.60 -3.27
N VAL A 9 -5.44 -3.25 -4.36
CA VAL A 9 -6.08 -1.93 -4.52
C VAL A 9 -7.09 -1.72 -3.40
N GLY A 10 -7.95 -2.72 -3.17
CA GLY A 10 -8.96 -2.66 -2.11
C GLY A 10 -8.36 -2.48 -0.72
N ARG A 11 -7.26 -3.15 -0.44
CA ARG A 11 -6.54 -3.01 0.82
C ARG A 11 -6.01 -1.59 1.02
N ARG A 12 -5.45 -0.97 -0.03
CA ARG A 12 -4.96 0.41 0.02
C ARG A 12 -6.09 1.38 0.33
N ILE A 13 -7.25 1.19 -0.30
CA ILE A 13 -8.43 2.01 -0.05
C ILE A 13 -8.90 1.83 1.40
N ARG A 14 -9.00 0.60 1.85
CA ARG A 14 -9.44 0.29 3.21
C ARG A 14 -8.51 0.87 4.27
N GLU A 15 -7.22 0.73 4.09
CA GLU A 15 -6.23 1.27 5.02
C GLU A 15 -6.37 2.78 5.17
N TYR A 16 -6.53 3.48 4.05
CA TYR A 16 -6.74 4.92 4.09
C TYR A 16 -8.05 5.26 4.79
N ARG A 17 -9.16 4.60 4.40
CA ARG A 17 -10.47 4.87 4.99
C ARG A 17 -10.46 4.68 6.49
N THR A 18 -9.92 3.56 6.97
CA THR A 18 -9.88 3.27 8.40
C THR A 18 -8.93 4.20 9.15
N SER A 19 -7.83 4.60 8.52
CA SER A 19 -6.89 5.56 9.13
C SER A 19 -7.53 6.92 9.39
N LYS A 20 -8.54 7.30 8.58
CA LYS A 20 -9.29 8.55 8.73
C LYS A 20 -10.60 8.37 9.48
N ALA A 21 -10.86 7.17 9.98
CA ALA A 21 -12.07 6.83 10.74
C ALA A 21 -13.38 7.04 9.96
N TYR A 22 -13.33 6.91 8.63
CA TYR A 22 -14.55 6.95 7.81
C TYR A 22 -15.29 5.62 7.86
N THR A 23 -16.62 5.71 7.94
CA THR A 23 -17.47 4.54 7.67
C THR A 23 -17.50 4.30 6.15
N LEU A 24 -17.95 3.10 5.76
CA LEU A 24 -18.12 2.80 4.32
C LEU A 24 -19.06 3.79 3.65
N GLU A 25 -20.16 4.12 4.31
CA GLU A 25 -21.15 5.06 3.80
C GLU A 25 -20.58 6.48 3.65
N ALA A 26 -19.94 6.98 4.71
CA ALA A 26 -19.35 8.32 4.70
C ALA A 26 -18.25 8.45 3.63
N PHE A 27 -17.43 7.43 3.50
CA PHE A 27 -16.37 7.41 2.49
C PHE A 27 -16.95 7.39 1.08
N GLY A 28 -17.99 6.58 0.86
CA GLY A 28 -18.68 6.52 -0.43
C GLY A 28 -19.23 7.85 -0.88
N LYS A 29 -19.75 8.65 0.04
CA LYS A 29 -20.31 9.97 -0.27
C LYS A 29 -19.27 10.91 -0.89
N LEU A 30 -18.00 10.76 -0.57
CA LEU A 30 -16.93 11.57 -1.16
C LEU A 30 -16.81 11.35 -2.67
N PHE A 31 -17.26 10.21 -3.17
CA PHE A 31 -17.14 9.81 -4.57
C PHE A 31 -18.48 9.64 -5.25
N LYS A 32 -19.56 10.08 -4.63
CA LYS A 32 -20.93 9.82 -5.09
C LYS A 32 -21.17 8.33 -5.30
N ALA A 33 -20.62 7.52 -4.42
CA ALA A 33 -20.72 6.06 -4.45
C ALA A 33 -21.51 5.56 -3.24
N THR A 34 -22.05 4.36 -3.36
CA THR A 34 -22.81 3.74 -2.28
C THR A 34 -21.85 2.98 -1.34
N LYS A 35 -22.34 2.66 -0.16
CA LYS A 35 -21.67 1.77 0.78
C LYS A 35 -21.26 0.46 0.10
N SER A 36 -22.16 -0.11 -0.72
CA SER A 36 -21.90 -1.34 -1.46
C SER A 36 -20.76 -1.20 -2.47
N ASN A 37 -20.68 -0.06 -3.14
CA ASN A 37 -19.57 0.22 -4.07
C ASN A 37 -18.23 0.20 -3.33
N VAL A 38 -18.13 0.88 -2.20
CA VAL A 38 -16.90 0.94 -1.43
C VAL A 38 -16.53 -0.46 -0.92
N SER A 39 -17.52 -1.22 -0.43
CA SER A 39 -17.29 -2.59 0.00
C SER A 39 -16.74 -3.47 -1.12
N ASP A 40 -17.28 -3.35 -2.32
CA ASP A 40 -16.80 -4.09 -3.49
C ASP A 40 -15.37 -3.73 -3.84
N TRP A 41 -15.02 -2.44 -3.77
CA TRP A 41 -13.64 -1.99 -4.00
C TRP A 41 -12.68 -2.60 -2.97
N GLU A 42 -13.05 -2.52 -1.69
CA GLU A 42 -12.19 -2.99 -0.59
C GLU A 42 -12.01 -4.51 -0.58
N ASN A 43 -13.01 -5.24 -1.04
CA ASN A 43 -12.95 -6.70 -1.11
C ASN A 43 -12.36 -7.23 -2.43
N GLY A 44 -12.00 -6.33 -3.33
CA GLY A 44 -11.38 -6.71 -4.60
C GLY A 44 -12.32 -7.34 -5.59
N ARG A 45 -13.62 -7.10 -5.46
CA ARG A 45 -14.62 -7.61 -6.39
C ARG A 45 -14.69 -6.80 -7.66
N ILE A 46 -14.70 -5.48 -7.52
CA ILE A 46 -14.83 -4.52 -8.62
C ILE A 46 -13.84 -3.40 -8.36
N LEU A 47 -13.15 -2.94 -9.40
CA LEU A 47 -12.32 -1.75 -9.32
C LEU A 47 -13.19 -0.50 -9.42
N PRO A 48 -12.82 0.60 -8.72
CA PRO A 48 -13.47 1.88 -8.99
C PRO A 48 -13.26 2.26 -10.44
N ASN A 49 -14.22 3.02 -11.02
CA ASN A 49 -14.06 3.49 -12.38
C ASN A 49 -12.90 4.51 -12.46
N LYS A 50 -12.50 4.87 -13.69
CA LYS A 50 -11.35 5.75 -13.91
C LYS A 50 -11.48 7.08 -13.20
N GLU A 51 -12.66 7.68 -13.21
CA GLU A 51 -12.90 8.95 -12.53
C GLU A 51 -12.72 8.83 -11.02
N ARG A 52 -13.27 7.77 -10.44
CA ARG A 52 -13.12 7.50 -9.01
C ARG A 52 -11.69 7.14 -8.64
N GLN A 53 -10.99 6.44 -9.53
CA GLN A 53 -9.56 6.15 -9.35
C GLN A 53 -8.75 7.44 -9.23
N LYS A 54 -9.03 8.43 -10.08
CA LYS A 54 -8.36 9.73 -10.04
C LYS A 54 -8.64 10.46 -8.74
N LYS A 55 -9.89 10.45 -8.30
CA LYS A 55 -10.27 11.09 -7.02
C LYS A 55 -9.63 10.39 -5.82
N LEU A 56 -9.62 9.07 -5.83
CA LEU A 56 -8.97 8.27 -4.78
C LEU A 56 -7.47 8.56 -4.71
N ALA A 57 -6.81 8.54 -5.86
CA ALA A 57 -5.38 8.83 -5.93
C ALA A 57 -5.06 10.21 -5.37
N LYS A 58 -5.85 11.21 -5.75
CA LYS A 58 -5.69 12.57 -5.26
C LYS A 58 -5.90 12.66 -3.74
N LEU A 59 -6.93 11.98 -3.24
CA LEU A 59 -7.23 11.96 -1.81
C LEU A 59 -6.14 11.28 -1.01
N LEU A 60 -5.62 10.16 -1.53
CA LEU A 60 -4.53 9.41 -0.90
C LEU A 60 -3.16 10.05 -1.13
N GLN A 61 -3.08 11.10 -1.94
CA GLN A 61 -1.83 11.78 -2.29
C GLN A 61 -0.82 10.87 -2.98
N ILE A 62 -1.33 10.04 -3.88
CA ILE A 62 -0.55 9.12 -4.71
C ILE A 62 -0.99 9.26 -6.15
N THR A 63 -0.25 8.65 -7.06
CA THR A 63 -0.66 8.59 -8.46
C THR A 63 -1.67 7.46 -8.67
N VAL A 64 -2.42 7.51 -9.78
CA VAL A 64 -3.32 6.40 -10.15
C VAL A 64 -2.51 5.11 -10.32
N ASN A 65 -1.32 5.21 -10.90
CA ASN A 65 -0.43 4.06 -11.08
C ASN A 65 -0.05 3.44 -9.73
N GLU A 66 0.27 4.27 -8.74
CA GLU A 66 0.57 3.80 -7.38
C GLU A 66 -0.65 3.15 -6.71
N LEU A 67 -1.84 3.70 -6.95
CA LEU A 67 -3.08 3.11 -6.43
C LEU A 67 -3.30 1.71 -6.99
N LEU A 68 -3.08 1.52 -8.30
CA LEU A 68 -3.34 0.27 -8.99
C LEU A 68 -2.23 -0.78 -8.82
N TYR A 69 -0.98 -0.35 -8.79
CA TYR A 69 0.18 -1.25 -8.84
C TYR A 69 1.09 -1.20 -7.61
N GLY A 70 0.87 -0.23 -6.73
CA GLY A 70 1.71 -0.04 -5.56
C GLY A 70 2.90 0.87 -5.83
N ASN A 71 3.63 1.18 -4.77
CA ASN A 71 4.79 2.06 -4.82
C ASN A 71 5.99 1.35 -4.20
N THR A 72 6.92 0.92 -5.03
CA THR A 72 8.11 0.19 -4.62
C THR A 72 8.99 0.99 -3.65
N GLU A 73 9.14 2.29 -3.89
CA GLU A 73 9.94 3.16 -3.02
C GLU A 73 9.34 3.26 -1.62
N LYS A 74 8.02 3.38 -1.56
CA LYS A 74 7.31 3.44 -0.28
C LYS A 74 7.40 2.12 0.47
N ASP A 75 7.32 1.00 -0.25
CA ASP A 75 7.46 -0.32 0.35
C ASP A 75 8.85 -0.51 0.95
N ILE A 76 9.90 -0.05 0.27
CA ILE A 76 11.28 -0.08 0.76
C ILE A 76 11.41 0.81 2.00
N GLU A 77 10.82 1.99 1.98
CA GLU A 77 10.85 2.90 3.12
C GLU A 77 10.15 2.30 4.34
N GLU A 78 9.01 1.67 4.15
CA GLU A 78 8.29 0.98 5.23
C GLU A 78 9.13 -0.13 5.84
N LEU A 79 9.83 -0.91 5.01
CA LEU A 79 10.75 -1.94 5.47
C LEU A 79 11.89 -1.34 6.28
N TYR A 80 12.47 -0.25 5.80
CA TYR A 80 13.52 0.47 6.51
C TYR A 80 13.04 0.95 7.88
N GLN A 81 11.86 1.56 7.94
CA GLN A 81 11.28 2.03 9.20
C GLN A 81 11.00 0.89 10.17
N ALA A 82 10.57 -0.27 9.67
CA ALA A 82 10.38 -1.44 10.49
C ALA A 82 11.71 -1.94 11.09
N LEU A 83 12.78 -1.91 10.30
CA LEU A 83 14.10 -2.32 10.75
C LEU A 83 14.65 -1.42 11.85
N ILE A 84 14.52 -0.11 11.73
CA ILE A 84 15.03 0.83 12.74
C ILE A 84 14.26 0.81 14.05
N LYS A 85 13.07 0.23 14.06
CA LYS A 85 12.26 0.05 15.27
C LYS A 85 12.61 -1.21 16.05
N LEU A 86 13.43 -2.09 15.49
CA LEU A 86 13.87 -3.29 16.18
C LEU A 86 14.80 -2.96 17.36
N PRO A 87 14.82 -3.80 18.40
CA PRO A 87 15.80 -3.64 19.46
C PRO A 87 17.22 -3.57 18.89
N ARG A 88 18.06 -2.73 19.49
CA ARG A 88 19.40 -2.44 18.98
C ARG A 88 20.23 -3.69 18.65
N GLY A 89 20.16 -4.70 19.50
CA GLY A 89 20.90 -5.94 19.28
C GLY A 89 20.44 -6.69 18.05
N GLU A 90 19.13 -6.81 17.85
CA GLU A 90 18.55 -7.49 16.69
C GLU A 90 18.84 -6.74 15.40
N PHE A 91 18.78 -5.41 15.45
CA PHE A 91 19.08 -4.57 14.29
C PHE A 91 20.54 -4.79 13.84
N ILE A 92 21.48 -4.78 14.76
CA ILE A 92 22.91 -4.99 14.46
C ILE A 92 23.13 -6.37 13.87
N ASN A 93 22.55 -7.41 14.46
CA ASN A 93 22.68 -8.77 13.96
C ASN A 93 22.14 -8.92 12.54
N LEU A 94 21.00 -8.31 12.25
CA LEU A 94 20.40 -8.35 10.94
C LEU A 94 21.28 -7.65 9.90
N MET A 95 21.83 -6.49 10.25
CA MET A 95 22.73 -5.74 9.37
C MET A 95 24.02 -6.50 9.09
N MET A 96 24.57 -7.17 10.08
CA MET A 96 25.76 -7.99 9.91
C MET A 96 25.52 -9.17 8.97
N ARG A 97 24.37 -9.83 9.08
CA ARG A 97 24.01 -10.92 8.16
C ARG A 97 23.91 -10.46 6.72
N VAL A 98 23.26 -9.32 6.49
CA VAL A 98 23.13 -8.74 5.15
C VAL A 98 24.50 -8.40 4.58
N ALA A 99 25.38 -7.79 5.37
CA ALA A 99 26.73 -7.46 4.97
C ALA A 99 27.54 -8.69 4.58
N ILE A 100 27.47 -9.76 5.37
CA ILE A 100 28.18 -11.02 5.11
C ILE A 100 27.69 -11.65 3.80
N GLU A 101 26.38 -11.68 3.56
CA GLU A 101 25.80 -12.23 2.35
C GLU A 101 26.24 -11.45 1.12
N ILE A 102 26.26 -10.11 1.19
CA ILE A 102 26.69 -9.25 0.10
C ILE A 102 28.17 -9.46 -0.21
N GLU A 103 29.02 -9.55 0.81
CA GLU A 103 30.45 -9.81 0.63
C GLU A 103 30.70 -11.19 0.03
N GLY A 104 29.97 -12.21 0.48
CA GLY A 104 30.03 -13.54 -0.08
C GLY A 104 29.69 -13.59 -1.56
N ILE A 105 28.69 -12.82 -1.98
CA ILE A 105 28.29 -12.71 -3.39
C ILE A 105 29.38 -12.02 -4.20
N LYS A 106 30.03 -11.00 -3.67
CA LYS A 106 31.08 -10.26 -4.36
C LYS A 106 32.35 -11.06 -4.56
N GLU A 107 32.65 -11.98 -3.66
CA GLU A 107 33.84 -12.82 -3.74
C GLU A 107 33.69 -13.98 -4.73
N CYS A 108 32.48 -14.25 -5.16
CA CYS A 108 32.22 -15.23 -6.21
C CYS A 108 32.18 -14.56 -7.59
#